data_e45c96de65d1e00e0d03ff1c4cc02390
#
_entry.id   e45c96de65d1e00e0d03ff1c4cc02390
#
_cell.length_a   1.000
_cell.length_b   1.000
_cell.length_c   1.000
_cell.angle_alpha   90.00
_cell.angle_beta   90.00
_cell.angle_gamma   90.00
#
_symmetry.space_group_name_H-M   'P 1'
#
loop_
_entity.id
_entity.type
_entity.pdbx_description
1 polymer ?
#
loop_
_entity_poly.entity_id
_entity_poly.type
_entity_poly.pdbx_seq_one_letter_code
_entity_poly.pdbx_strand_id
1 'polypeptide(L)'
;MIKPALSALAAAATLSACAQNASPETSPAQAATVSPRIHTVASKYPFAETVTRLQNAIQAKGMTVFAVIDHHAAARQNGLEMQPATVIVFGTPKAGTPLMVKDPAFALQLPLRVLVTQTPEGVQAVFTDTRALIDGSRIEYSEVENTLANAEKLIRAVVTQ
;
A
#
# COMPACT_ATOMS: atom_id res chain seq x y z
N MET A 1 45.55 -3.69 -71.67
CA MET A 1 46.87 -3.08 -71.88
C MET A 1 47.22 -2.20 -70.71
N ILE A 2 48.33 -2.58 -70.09
CA ILE A 2 49.26 -1.75 -69.32
C ILE A 2 48.90 -1.24 -67.97
N LYS A 3 49.42 -1.93 -66.95
CA LYS A 3 49.98 -1.42 -65.68
C LYS A 3 51.12 -0.40 -65.98
N PRO A 4 51.58 0.38 -65.00
CA PRO A 4 52.08 0.03 -63.64
C PRO A 4 51.75 1.11 -62.58
N ALA A 5 51.81 0.88 -61.32
CA ALA A 5 52.79 0.50 -60.31
C ALA A 5 53.37 1.67 -59.50
N LEU A 6 53.60 1.37 -58.26
CA LEU A 6 54.54 1.91 -57.23
C LEU A 6 54.18 3.27 -56.58
N SER A 7 54.36 3.56 -55.34
CA SER A 7 55.11 3.02 -54.23
C SER A 7 54.71 3.80 -52.94
N ALA A 8 54.58 3.13 -51.86
CA ALA A 8 55.24 3.32 -50.58
C ALA A 8 55.41 4.71 -49.96
N LEU A 9 55.01 4.96 -48.75
CA LEU A 9 55.89 5.10 -47.59
C LEU A 9 55.10 5.26 -46.30
N ALA A 10 55.63 4.60 -45.27
CA ALA A 10 55.14 4.52 -43.91
C ALA A 10 55.30 5.84 -43.13
N ALA A 11 54.40 6.08 -42.20
CA ALA A 11 54.75 6.79 -40.97
C ALA A 11 53.87 6.29 -39.83
N ALA A 12 54.45 5.55 -38.95
CA ALA A 12 53.89 5.18 -37.68
C ALA A 12 53.85 6.39 -36.74
N ALA A 13 52.70 6.71 -36.23
CA ALA A 13 52.54 7.60 -35.08
C ALA A 13 51.74 6.87 -34.02
N THR A 14 52.43 6.33 -33.04
CA THR A 14 51.88 5.78 -31.79
C THR A 14 51.38 6.92 -30.93
N LEU A 15 50.07 7.09 -30.85
CA LEU A 15 49.45 7.90 -29.80
C LEU A 15 48.85 6.93 -28.73
N SER A 16 49.59 6.84 -27.64
CA SER A 16 49.16 6.21 -26.40
C SER A 16 48.05 7.05 -25.81
N ALA A 17 46.78 6.64 -25.99
CA ALA A 17 45.65 7.23 -25.29
C ALA A 17 45.49 6.47 -23.97
N CYS A 18 45.85 7.12 -22.88
CA CYS A 18 45.49 6.70 -21.52
C CYS A 18 43.95 6.67 -21.44
N ALA A 19 43.39 5.49 -21.47
CA ALA A 19 42.01 5.27 -21.06
C ALA A 19 41.91 5.48 -19.55
N GLN A 20 41.43 6.64 -19.14
CA GLN A 20 40.97 6.86 -17.77
C GLN A 20 39.70 6.06 -17.60
N ASN A 21 39.84 4.96 -16.89
CA ASN A 21 38.74 4.14 -16.42
C ASN A 21 38.03 4.90 -15.29
N ALA A 22 37.08 5.77 -15.64
CA ALA A 22 36.16 6.36 -14.70
C ALA A 22 35.14 5.29 -14.35
N SER A 23 35.39 4.58 -13.24
CA SER A 23 34.35 3.77 -12.59
C SER A 23 33.19 4.68 -12.24
N PRO A 24 31.95 4.35 -12.58
CA PRO A 24 30.83 5.06 -12.04
C PRO A 24 30.78 4.80 -10.53
N GLU A 25 31.06 5.83 -9.73
CA GLU A 25 30.70 5.81 -8.31
C GLU A 25 29.22 5.56 -8.20
N THR A 26 28.87 4.32 -7.87
CA THR A 26 27.52 3.95 -7.46
C THR A 26 27.30 4.60 -6.10
N SER A 27 26.76 5.83 -6.13
CA SER A 27 26.21 6.45 -4.92
C SER A 27 25.22 5.45 -4.31
N PRO A 28 25.36 5.11 -3.03
CA PRO A 28 24.37 4.24 -2.39
C PRO A 28 23.03 5.00 -2.44
N ALA A 29 22.14 4.53 -3.31
CA ALA A 29 20.75 4.97 -3.27
C ALA A 29 20.28 4.72 -1.84
N GLN A 30 20.05 5.82 -1.11
CA GLN A 30 19.39 5.76 0.18
C GLN A 30 18.06 5.05 -0.09
N ALA A 31 17.96 3.81 0.39
CA ALA A 31 16.71 3.09 0.43
C ALA A 31 15.78 3.93 1.29
N ALA A 32 14.95 4.73 0.63
CA ALA A 32 13.83 5.36 1.29
C ALA A 32 13.06 4.23 1.96
N THR A 33 12.96 4.26 3.28
CA THR A 33 12.15 3.33 4.04
C THR A 33 10.71 3.60 3.65
N VAL A 34 10.24 2.87 2.62
CA VAL A 34 8.85 2.93 2.19
C VAL A 34 8.04 2.36 3.34
N SER A 35 7.32 3.23 4.04
CA SER A 35 6.34 2.78 5.04
C SER A 35 5.39 1.79 4.37
N PRO A 36 5.07 0.67 5.02
CA PRO A 36 4.19 -0.31 4.42
C PRO A 36 2.84 0.35 4.09
N ARG A 37 2.40 0.24 2.84
CA ARG A 37 1.11 0.80 2.40
C ARG A 37 -0.08 0.07 3.02
N ILE A 38 0.15 -1.16 3.47
CA ILE A 38 -0.86 -2.06 4.04
C ILE A 38 -0.31 -2.62 5.34
N HIS A 39 -1.14 -2.60 6.37
CA HIS A 39 -0.89 -3.28 7.63
C HIS A 39 -1.62 -4.62 7.65
N THR A 40 -0.91 -5.66 8.06
CA THR A 40 -1.47 -6.99 8.35
C THR A 40 -1.23 -7.29 9.83
N VAL A 41 -2.29 -7.52 10.57
CA VAL A 41 -2.24 -7.78 12.02
C VAL A 41 -2.93 -9.11 12.31
N ALA A 42 -2.23 -10.04 12.94
CA ALA A 42 -2.80 -11.31 13.35
C ALA A 42 -3.90 -11.09 14.40
N SER A 43 -5.03 -11.76 14.25
CA SER A 43 -6.10 -11.75 15.24
C SER A 43 -5.92 -12.89 16.23
N LYS A 44 -6.18 -12.62 17.50
CA LYS A 44 -6.26 -13.66 18.54
C LYS A 44 -7.56 -14.47 18.50
N TYR A 45 -8.52 -14.04 17.72
CA TYR A 45 -9.89 -14.56 17.70
C TYR A 45 -10.18 -15.35 16.42
N PRO A 46 -11.12 -16.29 16.46
CA PRO A 46 -11.67 -16.92 15.26
C PRO A 46 -12.24 -15.89 14.29
N PHE A 47 -12.33 -16.25 13.01
CA PHE A 47 -12.74 -15.37 11.94
C PHE A 47 -14.06 -14.62 12.21
N ALA A 48 -15.15 -15.34 12.50
CA ALA A 48 -16.46 -14.74 12.75
C ALA A 48 -16.46 -13.82 13.98
N GLU A 49 -15.73 -14.19 15.02
CA GLU A 49 -15.58 -13.37 16.23
C GLU A 49 -14.79 -12.10 15.93
N THR A 50 -13.71 -12.19 15.15
CA THR A 50 -12.93 -11.02 14.73
C THR A 50 -13.80 -10.02 13.98
N VAL A 51 -14.61 -10.47 13.02
CA VAL A 51 -15.55 -9.63 12.27
C VAL A 51 -16.52 -8.94 13.23
N THR A 52 -17.14 -9.69 14.13
CA THR A 52 -18.13 -9.16 15.08
C THR A 52 -17.50 -8.14 16.04
N ARG A 53 -16.32 -8.45 16.59
CA ARG A 53 -15.61 -7.55 17.52
C ARG A 53 -15.24 -6.24 16.86
N LEU A 54 -14.77 -6.27 15.62
CA LEU A 54 -14.44 -5.06 14.85
C LEU A 54 -15.69 -4.21 14.61
N GLN A 55 -16.79 -4.80 14.15
CA GLN A 55 -18.03 -4.06 13.94
C GLN A 55 -18.53 -3.39 15.23
N ASN A 56 -18.56 -4.14 16.35
CA ASN A 56 -18.99 -3.61 17.63
C ASN A 56 -18.08 -2.47 18.12
N ALA A 57 -16.76 -2.63 17.99
CA ALA A 57 -15.81 -1.60 18.41
C ALA A 57 -15.91 -0.33 17.56
N ILE A 58 -16.09 -0.46 16.25
CA ILE A 58 -16.31 0.64 15.32
C ILE A 58 -17.56 1.42 15.75
N GLN A 59 -18.66 0.73 15.97
CA GLN A 59 -19.93 1.35 16.40
C GLN A 59 -19.83 1.98 17.80
N ALA A 60 -19.18 1.31 18.75
CA ALA A 60 -18.95 1.83 20.09
C ALA A 60 -18.12 3.12 20.13
N LYS A 61 -17.29 3.36 19.10
CA LYS A 61 -16.56 4.61 18.89
C LYS A 61 -17.35 5.68 18.11
N GLY A 62 -18.64 5.45 17.87
CA GLY A 62 -19.52 6.39 17.16
C GLY A 62 -19.25 6.45 15.64
N MET A 63 -18.54 5.48 15.09
CA MET A 63 -18.35 5.36 13.65
C MET A 63 -19.50 4.55 13.03
N THR A 64 -19.84 4.85 11.80
CA THR A 64 -20.86 4.14 11.02
C THR A 64 -20.23 2.99 10.26
N VAL A 65 -20.81 1.80 10.36
CA VAL A 65 -20.56 0.67 9.45
C VAL A 65 -21.49 0.85 8.26
N PHE A 66 -20.95 1.19 7.09
CA PHE A 66 -21.72 1.42 5.87
C PHE A 66 -22.05 0.13 5.14
N ALA A 67 -21.12 -0.83 5.14
CA ALA A 67 -21.31 -2.12 4.50
C ALA A 67 -20.42 -3.18 5.13
N VAL A 68 -20.87 -4.43 5.03
CA VAL A 68 -20.09 -5.63 5.33
C VAL A 68 -20.17 -6.53 4.10
N ILE A 69 -19.04 -6.74 3.44
CA ILE A 69 -18.95 -7.44 2.17
C ILE A 69 -18.31 -8.81 2.41
N ASP A 70 -19.10 -9.87 2.29
CA ASP A 70 -18.62 -11.25 2.42
C ASP A 70 -18.21 -11.79 1.04
N HIS A 71 -16.90 -11.72 0.77
CA HIS A 71 -16.32 -12.22 -0.48
C HIS A 71 -16.41 -13.74 -0.61
N HIS A 72 -16.30 -14.48 0.50
CA HIS A 72 -16.43 -15.93 0.50
C HIS A 72 -17.85 -16.35 0.10
N ALA A 73 -18.88 -15.73 0.67
CA ALA A 73 -20.26 -16.01 0.29
C ALA A 73 -20.51 -15.64 -1.18
N ALA A 74 -20.00 -14.50 -1.64
CA ALA A 74 -20.11 -14.10 -3.05
C ALA A 74 -19.42 -15.07 -4.01
N ALA A 75 -18.25 -15.60 -3.67
CA ALA A 75 -17.55 -16.61 -4.45
C ALA A 75 -18.39 -17.90 -4.56
N ARG A 76 -18.90 -18.38 -3.43
CA ARG A 76 -19.74 -19.61 -3.39
C ARG A 76 -21.01 -19.49 -4.23
N GLN A 77 -21.66 -18.33 -4.23
CA GLN A 77 -22.82 -18.06 -5.07
C GLN A 77 -22.52 -18.18 -6.59
N ASN A 78 -21.26 -18.03 -6.96
CA ASN A 78 -20.77 -18.16 -8.33
C ASN A 78 -20.03 -19.51 -8.60
N GLY A 79 -20.15 -20.48 -7.70
CA GLY A 79 -19.51 -21.78 -7.83
C GLY A 79 -17.99 -21.77 -7.68
N LEU A 80 -17.46 -20.74 -7.01
CA LEU A 80 -16.03 -20.57 -6.77
C LEU A 80 -15.69 -20.81 -5.29
N GLU A 81 -14.47 -21.27 -5.05
CA GLU A 81 -13.94 -21.49 -3.70
C GLU A 81 -12.88 -20.44 -3.38
N MET A 82 -12.93 -19.92 -2.17
CA MET A 82 -11.90 -19.07 -1.58
C MET A 82 -11.92 -19.20 -0.06
N GLN A 83 -10.85 -18.74 0.58
CA GLN A 83 -10.79 -18.64 2.03
C GLN A 83 -11.80 -17.63 2.55
N PRO A 84 -12.22 -17.73 3.83
CA PRO A 84 -13.02 -16.70 4.47
C PRO A 84 -12.39 -15.31 4.33
N ALA A 85 -13.18 -14.36 3.82
CA ALA A 85 -12.74 -12.98 3.60
C ALA A 85 -13.94 -12.05 3.67
N THR A 86 -13.92 -11.12 4.63
CA THR A 86 -14.98 -10.12 4.83
C THR A 86 -14.36 -8.72 4.92
N VAL A 87 -14.87 -7.78 4.13
CA VAL A 87 -14.50 -6.36 4.21
C VAL A 87 -15.57 -5.60 4.98
N ILE A 88 -15.16 -4.90 6.03
CA ILE A 88 -16.00 -3.95 6.77
C ILE A 88 -15.67 -2.57 6.23
N VAL A 89 -16.67 -1.88 5.71
CA VAL A 89 -16.59 -0.51 5.19
C VAL A 89 -17.17 0.44 6.24
N PHE A 90 -16.38 1.35 6.74
CA PHE A 90 -16.77 2.15 7.89
C PHE A 90 -16.14 3.55 7.89
N GLY A 91 -16.69 4.44 8.70
CA GLY A 91 -16.14 5.79 8.86
C GLY A 91 -17.06 6.71 9.62
N THR A 92 -16.65 7.97 9.69
CA THR A 92 -17.43 9.05 10.32
C THR A 92 -17.61 10.18 9.32
N PRO A 93 -18.83 10.41 8.78
CA PRO A 93 -19.07 11.51 7.84
C PRO A 93 -18.56 12.85 8.34
N LYS A 94 -18.73 13.12 9.65
CA LYS A 94 -18.26 14.35 10.29
C LYS A 94 -16.74 14.55 10.16
N ALA A 95 -15.94 13.47 10.16
CA ALA A 95 -14.50 13.56 9.99
C ALA A 95 -14.09 13.52 8.50
N GLY A 96 -14.78 12.76 7.67
CA GLY A 96 -14.42 12.59 6.26
C GLY A 96 -14.84 13.75 5.36
N THR A 97 -16.01 14.34 5.63
CA THR A 97 -16.54 15.41 4.77
C THR A 97 -15.61 16.61 4.59
N PRO A 98 -14.99 17.17 5.65
CA PRO A 98 -14.04 18.27 5.48
C PRO A 98 -12.85 17.93 4.58
N LEU A 99 -12.35 16.70 4.68
CA LEU A 99 -11.24 16.20 3.85
C LEU A 99 -11.64 16.14 2.37
N MET A 100 -12.84 15.62 2.07
CA MET A 100 -13.38 15.53 0.72
C MET A 100 -13.74 16.91 0.13
N VAL A 101 -14.10 17.88 0.96
CA VAL A 101 -14.30 19.28 0.52
C VAL A 101 -12.95 19.92 0.15
N LYS A 102 -11.91 19.65 0.95
CA LYS A 102 -10.55 20.15 0.67
C LYS A 102 -9.95 19.50 -0.57
N ASP A 103 -10.14 18.19 -0.72
CA ASP A 103 -9.68 17.42 -1.87
C ASP A 103 -10.78 16.47 -2.34
N PRO A 104 -11.55 16.82 -3.37
CA PRO A 104 -12.64 15.98 -3.86
C PRO A 104 -12.20 14.59 -4.33
N ALA A 105 -10.97 14.45 -4.85
CA ALA A 105 -10.44 13.16 -5.28
C ALA A 105 -10.17 12.22 -4.10
N PHE A 106 -9.96 12.77 -2.90
CA PHE A 106 -9.78 11.99 -1.68
C PHE A 106 -11.02 11.16 -1.31
N ALA A 107 -12.17 11.46 -1.87
CA ALA A 107 -13.38 10.65 -1.71
C ALA A 107 -13.20 9.19 -2.17
N LEU A 108 -12.24 8.90 -3.06
CA LEU A 108 -11.90 7.53 -3.46
C LEU A 108 -11.25 6.71 -2.33
N GLN A 109 -10.65 7.39 -1.35
CA GLN A 109 -10.00 6.75 -0.21
C GLN A 109 -10.96 6.48 0.96
N LEU A 110 -12.15 7.09 0.92
CA LEU A 110 -13.17 6.98 1.95
C LEU A 110 -14.44 6.29 1.40
N PRO A 111 -15.20 5.60 2.25
CA PRO A 111 -14.96 5.26 3.67
C PRO A 111 -13.75 4.35 3.86
N LEU A 112 -13.24 4.28 5.11
CA LEU A 112 -12.18 3.33 5.47
C LEU A 112 -12.64 1.88 5.31
N ARG A 113 -11.68 0.98 5.11
CA ARG A 113 -11.94 -0.46 4.94
C ARG A 113 -10.98 -1.26 5.81
N VAL A 114 -11.50 -2.30 6.45
CA VAL A 114 -10.70 -3.34 7.06
C VAL A 114 -11.15 -4.69 6.53
N LEU A 115 -10.22 -5.46 5.99
CA LEU A 115 -10.42 -6.84 5.59
C LEU A 115 -10.11 -7.74 6.78
N VAL A 116 -11.02 -8.65 7.10
CA VAL A 116 -10.72 -9.84 7.90
C VAL A 116 -10.60 -11.01 6.96
N THR A 117 -9.50 -11.75 7.04
CA THR A 117 -9.28 -12.94 6.21
C THR A 117 -8.64 -14.05 7.02
N GLN A 118 -8.84 -15.29 6.59
CA GLN A 118 -8.22 -16.46 7.18
C GLN A 118 -7.21 -17.03 6.19
N THR A 119 -5.97 -17.19 6.66
CA THR A 119 -4.87 -17.80 5.91
C THR A 119 -4.38 -19.06 6.63
N PRO A 120 -3.47 -19.85 6.05
CA PRO A 120 -2.85 -20.97 6.77
C PRO A 120 -2.16 -20.54 8.07
N GLU A 121 -1.68 -19.29 8.16
CA GLU A 121 -1.03 -18.73 9.34
C GLU A 121 -2.03 -18.24 10.41
N GLY A 122 -3.31 -18.20 10.09
CA GLY A 122 -4.37 -17.80 11.02
C GLY A 122 -5.26 -16.68 10.49
N VAL A 123 -6.06 -16.11 11.39
CA VAL A 123 -6.94 -14.98 11.08
C VAL A 123 -6.17 -13.67 11.13
N GLN A 124 -6.39 -12.82 10.16
CA GLN A 124 -5.70 -11.53 10.01
C GLN A 124 -6.69 -10.40 9.75
N ALA A 125 -6.40 -9.23 10.32
CA ALA A 125 -7.00 -7.96 9.93
C ALA A 125 -6.02 -7.19 9.03
N VAL A 126 -6.48 -6.76 7.87
CA VAL A 126 -5.66 -6.08 6.85
C VAL A 126 -6.30 -4.74 6.52
N PHE A 127 -5.53 -3.67 6.56
CA PHE A 127 -6.02 -2.31 6.29
C PHE A 127 -4.90 -1.42 5.74
N THR A 128 -5.29 -0.34 5.08
CA THR A 128 -4.35 0.62 4.49
C THR A 128 -3.79 1.55 5.57
N ASP A 129 -2.49 1.79 5.53
CA ASP A 129 -1.81 2.78 6.35
C ASP A 129 -2.35 4.19 6.08
N THR A 130 -2.54 5.00 7.12
CA THR A 130 -3.09 6.36 6.98
C THR A 130 -2.21 7.27 6.13
N ARG A 131 -0.88 7.15 6.22
CA ARG A 131 0.03 7.93 5.38
C ARG A 131 -0.08 7.52 3.92
N ALA A 132 -0.30 6.23 3.67
CA ALA A 132 -0.54 5.73 2.33
C ALA A 132 -1.91 6.15 1.76
N LEU A 133 -2.93 6.33 2.62
CA LEU A 133 -4.22 6.87 2.20
C LEU A 133 -4.13 8.31 1.70
N ILE A 134 -3.34 9.15 2.38
CA ILE A 134 -3.19 10.57 2.04
C ILE A 134 -2.11 10.84 0.98
N ASP A 135 -1.32 9.84 0.62
CA ASP A 135 -0.25 9.97 -0.36
C ASP A 135 -0.78 10.49 -1.71
N GLY A 136 -0.14 11.52 -2.24
CA GLY A 136 -0.56 12.18 -3.47
C GLY A 136 -1.82 13.06 -3.35
N SER A 137 -2.40 13.23 -2.15
CA SER A 137 -3.53 14.12 -1.89
C SER A 137 -3.07 15.47 -1.32
N ARG A 138 -4.03 16.39 -1.18
CA ARG A 138 -3.81 17.68 -0.49
C ARG A 138 -4.00 17.61 1.01
N ILE A 139 -4.16 16.41 1.57
CA ILE A 139 -4.42 16.19 2.99
C ILE A 139 -3.10 16.00 3.73
N GLU A 140 -2.89 16.79 4.79
CA GLU A 140 -1.73 16.66 5.67
C GLU A 140 -1.99 15.63 6.78
N TYR A 141 -0.93 14.95 7.25
CA TYR A 141 -1.07 13.94 8.29
C TYR A 141 -1.64 14.51 9.60
N SER A 142 -1.31 15.73 9.95
CA SER A 142 -1.85 16.44 11.13
C SER A 142 -3.38 16.58 11.11
N GLU A 143 -3.99 16.57 9.92
CA GLU A 143 -5.46 16.67 9.79
C GLU A 143 -6.16 15.33 10.05
N VAL A 144 -5.42 14.22 9.96
CA VAL A 144 -5.96 12.86 10.05
C VAL A 144 -5.43 12.04 11.23
N GLU A 145 -4.40 12.53 11.94
CA GLU A 145 -3.76 11.81 13.05
C GLU A 145 -4.71 11.46 14.21
N ASN A 146 -5.70 12.32 14.44
CA ASN A 146 -6.70 12.16 15.51
C ASN A 146 -8.03 11.57 15.00
N THR A 147 -8.10 11.21 13.72
CA THR A 147 -9.29 10.64 13.07
C THR A 147 -8.96 9.34 12.36
N LEU A 148 -8.45 9.35 11.13
CA LEU A 148 -8.17 8.15 10.36
C LEU A 148 -7.10 7.28 11.03
N ALA A 149 -6.02 7.87 11.57
CA ALA A 149 -4.99 7.11 12.26
C ALA A 149 -5.47 6.50 13.60
N ASN A 150 -6.47 7.09 14.25
CA ASN A 150 -7.10 6.47 15.42
C ASN A 150 -7.92 5.21 15.06
N ALA A 151 -8.46 5.13 13.84
CA ALA A 151 -9.11 3.93 13.35
C ALA A 151 -8.11 2.76 13.22
N GLU A 152 -6.90 3.01 12.77
CA GLU A 152 -5.83 1.99 12.75
C GLU A 152 -5.51 1.48 14.16
N LYS A 153 -5.36 2.39 15.13
CA LYS A 153 -5.11 2.02 16.54
C LYS A 153 -6.24 1.17 17.09
N LEU A 154 -7.49 1.52 16.76
CA LEU A 154 -8.66 0.75 17.18
C LEU A 154 -8.62 -0.67 16.59
N ILE A 155 -8.40 -0.81 15.27
CA ILE A 155 -8.34 -2.12 14.63
C ILE A 155 -7.28 -2.99 15.31
N ARG A 156 -6.06 -2.47 15.48
CA ARG A 156 -4.96 -3.19 16.14
C ARG A 156 -5.36 -3.64 17.55
N ALA A 157 -5.88 -2.72 18.38
CA ALA A 157 -6.27 -3.03 19.74
C ALA A 157 -7.33 -4.13 19.81
N VAL A 158 -8.36 -4.06 18.94
CA VAL A 158 -9.46 -5.03 18.93
C VAL A 158 -9.01 -6.45 18.60
N VAL A 159 -8.07 -6.61 17.67
CA VAL A 159 -7.65 -7.95 17.21
C VAL A 159 -6.51 -8.54 18.05
N THR A 160 -5.82 -7.72 18.87
CA THR A 160 -4.66 -8.17 19.65
C THR A 160 -4.89 -8.21 21.16
N GLN A 161 -5.96 -7.65 21.67
CA GLN A 161 -6.35 -7.66 23.09
C GLN A 161 -7.45 -8.69 23.32
#